data_ab0d51352406c88c6c32ad7c903f8a33
#
_entry.id   ab0d51352406c88c6c32ad7c903f8a33
#
_cell.length_a   1.000
_cell.length_b   1.000
_cell.length_c   1.000
_cell.angle_alpha   90.00
_cell.angle_beta   90.00
_cell.angle_gamma   90.00
#
_symmetry.space_group_name_H-M   'P 1'
#
loop_
_entity.id
_entity.type
_entity.pdbx_description
1 polymer ?
#
loop_
_entity_poly.entity_id
_entity_poly.type
_entity_poly.pdbx_seq_one_letter_code
_entity_poly.pdbx_strand_id
1 'polypeptide(L)'
;MKEIKAIIRPSKLPPLREKLRGLPGFPGMTVSKAEGCSAPSLQHPTNVKEELTDYTPKVRIEIVSPDEVADSIVDTIVNTTQSGQVGDGIVWVTDVSRAVFSYKSVAGPTDLG
;
A
#
# COMPACT_ATOMS: atom_id res chain seq x y z
N MET A 1 10.97 -11.17 -7.10
CA MET A 1 10.60 -10.31 -5.95
C MET A 1 9.90 -9.06 -6.44
N LYS A 2 8.92 -8.62 -5.68
CA LYS A 2 8.12 -7.44 -6.02
C LYS A 2 8.14 -6.46 -4.87
N GLU A 3 8.14 -5.19 -5.19
CA GLU A 3 7.86 -4.14 -4.21
C GLU A 3 6.43 -3.66 -4.45
N ILE A 4 5.62 -3.70 -3.40
CA ILE A 4 4.26 -3.22 -3.43
C ILE A 4 4.20 -1.95 -2.61
N LYS A 5 3.74 -0.88 -3.23
CA LYS A 5 3.52 0.38 -2.55
C LYS A 5 2.05 0.75 -2.63
N ALA A 6 1.55 1.30 -1.55
CA ALA A 6 0.17 1.75 -1.50
C ALA A 6 0.06 3.06 -0.74
N ILE A 7 -0.85 3.89 -1.19
CA ILE A 7 -1.27 5.10 -0.48
C ILE A 7 -2.74 4.92 -0.15
N ILE A 8 -3.09 4.95 1.11
CA ILE A 8 -4.46 4.68 1.56
C ILE A 8 -4.92 5.74 2.56
N ARG A 9 -6.23 5.76 2.81
CA ARG A 9 -6.80 6.57 3.89
C ARG A 9 -6.39 5.99 5.24
N PRO A 10 -6.07 6.83 6.22
CA PRO A 10 -5.66 6.33 7.55
C PRO A 10 -6.67 5.41 8.21
N SER A 11 -7.96 5.66 8.01
CA SER A 11 -9.04 4.85 8.60
C SER A 11 -9.04 3.40 8.10
N LYS A 12 -8.43 3.14 6.96
CA LYS A 12 -8.39 1.79 6.38
C LYS A 12 -7.19 0.97 6.86
N LEU A 13 -6.25 1.60 7.55
CA LEU A 13 -5.05 0.89 8.00
C LEU A 13 -5.34 -0.25 8.98
N PRO A 14 -6.13 -0.04 10.06
CA PRO A 14 -6.41 -1.14 10.99
C PRO A 14 -7.05 -2.37 10.33
N PRO A 15 -8.14 -2.23 9.55
CA PRO A 15 -8.72 -3.41 8.89
C PRO A 15 -7.78 -4.04 7.87
N LEU A 16 -6.99 -3.24 7.16
CA LEU A 16 -6.02 -3.77 6.21
C LEU A 16 -4.93 -4.56 6.91
N ARG A 17 -4.41 -4.04 8.01
CA ARG A 17 -3.39 -4.74 8.80
C ARG A 17 -3.88 -6.12 9.24
N GLU A 18 -5.12 -6.21 9.72
CA GLU A 18 -5.71 -7.48 10.12
C GLU A 18 -5.76 -8.47 8.96
N LYS A 19 -6.21 -8.02 7.81
CA LYS A 19 -6.34 -8.89 6.65
C LYS A 19 -4.99 -9.34 6.10
N LEU A 20 -4.01 -8.44 6.04
CA LEU A 20 -2.68 -8.77 5.55
C LEU A 20 -1.97 -9.77 6.48
N ARG A 21 -2.11 -9.59 7.79
CA ARG A 21 -1.49 -10.51 8.75
C ARG A 21 -2.02 -11.92 8.62
N GLY A 22 -3.24 -12.08 8.15
CA GLY A 22 -3.85 -13.39 7.91
C GLY A 22 -3.47 -14.03 6.59
N LEU A 23 -2.78 -13.33 5.71
CA LEU A 23 -2.39 -13.90 4.41
C LEU A 23 -1.20 -14.85 4.59
N PRO A 24 -1.32 -16.09 4.04
CA PRO A 24 -0.17 -16.98 4.00
C PRO A 24 1.00 -16.34 3.26
N GLY A 25 2.19 -16.39 3.86
CA GLY A 25 3.39 -15.87 3.23
C GLY A 25 3.57 -14.36 3.30
N PHE A 26 2.70 -13.66 4.02
CA PHE A 26 2.84 -12.20 4.17
C PHE A 26 4.18 -11.87 4.84
N PRO A 27 5.03 -11.07 4.19
CA PRO A 27 6.39 -10.83 4.69
C PRO A 27 6.51 -9.68 5.71
N GLY A 28 5.43 -8.96 5.96
CA GLY A 28 5.47 -7.75 6.76
C GLY A 28 5.36 -6.50 5.93
N MET A 29 5.27 -5.35 6.59
CA MET A 29 5.14 -4.07 5.92
C MET A 29 5.74 -2.95 6.74
N THR A 30 6.14 -1.89 6.05
CA THR A 30 6.54 -0.63 6.65
C THR A 30 5.46 0.40 6.38
N VAL A 31 5.11 1.16 7.40
CA VAL A 31 4.05 2.15 7.32
C VAL A 31 4.61 3.50 7.70
N SER A 32 4.28 4.51 6.92
CA SER A 32 4.63 5.89 7.23
C SER A 32 3.45 6.82 6.98
N LYS A 33 3.43 7.92 7.71
CA LYS A 33 2.44 8.96 7.49
C LYS A 33 2.82 9.78 6.27
N ALA A 34 1.80 10.18 5.52
CA ALA A 34 2.00 10.99 4.33
C ALA A 34 0.85 11.99 4.20
N GLU A 35 1.01 12.92 3.31
CA GLU A 35 -0.06 13.84 2.94
C GLU A 35 -0.26 13.72 1.44
N GLY A 36 -1.51 13.73 1.01
CA GLY A 36 -1.83 13.58 -0.39
C GLY A 36 -2.90 14.53 -0.86
N CYS A 37 -2.85 14.81 -2.15
CA CYS A 37 -3.83 15.61 -2.85
C CYS A 37 -4.43 14.72 -3.93
N SER A 38 -5.71 14.39 -3.81
CA SER A 38 -6.38 13.53 -4.79
C SER A 38 -6.75 14.29 -6.03
N ALA A 39 -6.98 13.57 -7.13
CA ALA A 39 -7.48 14.15 -8.35
C ALA A 39 -8.82 14.84 -8.11
N PRO A 40 -9.11 15.97 -8.78
CA PRO A 40 -10.38 16.65 -8.62
C PRO A 40 -11.54 15.74 -9.01
N SER A 41 -12.65 15.85 -8.28
CA SER A 41 -13.88 15.20 -8.68
C SER A 41 -14.50 15.94 -9.86
N LEU A 42 -14.87 15.20 -10.89
CA LEU A 42 -15.53 15.80 -12.07
C LEU A 42 -17.01 16.07 -11.83
N GLN A 43 -17.59 15.49 -10.80
CA GLN A 43 -19.03 15.56 -10.57
C GLN A 43 -19.46 16.73 -9.70
N HIS A 44 -18.58 17.18 -8.82
CA HIS A 44 -18.91 18.27 -7.90
C HIS A 44 -17.73 19.20 -7.79
N PRO A 45 -17.88 20.45 -8.22
CA PRO A 45 -16.94 21.45 -7.79
C PRO A 45 -16.96 21.44 -6.28
N THR A 46 -15.81 21.21 -5.71
CA THR A 46 -15.64 21.20 -4.27
C THR A 46 -16.02 22.57 -3.72
N ASN A 47 -16.41 22.62 -2.47
CA ASN A 47 -16.59 23.91 -1.83
C ASN A 47 -15.24 24.62 -1.70
N VAL A 48 -15.29 25.93 -1.45
CA VAL A 48 -14.08 26.75 -1.38
C VAL A 48 -13.10 26.21 -0.34
N LYS A 49 -13.60 25.64 0.75
CA LYS A 49 -12.76 25.07 1.80
C LYS A 49 -11.98 23.85 1.29
N GLU A 50 -12.61 22.99 0.51
CA GLU A 50 -11.94 21.83 -0.07
C GLU A 50 -10.92 22.25 -1.12
N GLU A 51 -11.22 23.27 -1.93
CA GLU A 51 -10.29 23.81 -2.91
C GLU A 51 -9.06 24.39 -2.23
N LEU A 52 -9.22 24.96 -1.05
CA LEU A 52 -8.11 25.55 -0.30
C LEU A 52 -7.35 24.52 0.54
N THR A 53 -7.92 23.35 0.74
CA THR A 53 -7.28 22.27 1.47
C THR A 53 -6.58 21.35 0.49
N ASP A 54 -5.35 21.69 0.14
CA ASP A 54 -4.61 20.96 -0.89
C ASP A 54 -4.23 19.56 -0.47
N TYR A 55 -4.06 19.32 0.83
CA TYR A 55 -3.52 18.05 1.32
C TYR A 55 -4.37 17.46 2.43
N THR A 56 -4.51 16.14 2.39
CA THR A 56 -5.16 15.38 3.45
C THR A 56 -4.21 14.31 3.98
N PRO A 57 -4.38 13.90 5.25
CA PRO A 57 -3.57 12.81 5.79
C PRO A 57 -3.77 11.52 5.00
N LYS A 58 -2.69 10.84 4.74
CA LYS A 58 -2.64 9.53 4.07
C LYS A 58 -1.66 8.64 4.81
N VAL A 59 -1.70 7.37 4.49
CA VAL A 59 -0.74 6.38 4.97
C VAL A 59 -0.06 5.75 3.77
N ARG A 60 1.26 5.69 3.82
CA ARG A 60 2.07 4.98 2.82
C ARG A 60 2.44 3.63 3.37
N ILE A 61 2.28 2.60 2.54
CA ILE A 61 2.64 1.24 2.87
C ILE A 61 3.69 0.76 1.86
N GLU A 62 4.71 0.08 2.38
CA GLU A 62 5.77 -0.49 1.56
C GLU A 62 5.98 -1.95 1.97
N ILE A 63 5.94 -2.84 0.97
CA ILE A 63 6.06 -4.28 1.18
C ILE A 63 6.98 -4.83 0.08
N VAL A 64 7.97 -5.63 0.47
CA VAL A 64 8.75 -6.41 -0.49
C VAL A 64 8.37 -7.86 -0.30
N SER A 65 7.89 -8.51 -1.36
CA SER A 65 7.35 -9.85 -1.26
C SER A 65 7.87 -10.78 -2.35
N PRO A 66 7.83 -12.10 -2.09
CA PRO A 66 7.98 -13.07 -3.16
C PRO A 66 6.93 -12.88 -4.24
N ASP A 67 7.25 -13.25 -5.48
CA ASP A 67 6.33 -13.12 -6.59
C ASP A 67 5.00 -13.84 -6.34
N GLU A 68 5.05 -15.00 -5.70
CA GLU A 68 3.88 -15.85 -5.48
C GLU A 68 2.83 -15.22 -4.55
N VAL A 69 3.24 -14.28 -3.71
CA VAL A 69 2.36 -13.65 -2.73
C VAL A 69 1.89 -12.27 -3.19
N ALA A 70 2.57 -11.68 -4.17
CA ALA A 70 2.36 -10.30 -4.54
C ALA A 70 0.91 -9.99 -4.96
N ASP A 71 0.32 -10.82 -5.82
CA ASP A 71 -1.05 -10.58 -6.28
C ASP A 71 -2.06 -10.65 -5.16
N SER A 72 -1.90 -11.61 -4.24
CA SER A 72 -2.77 -11.72 -3.06
C SER A 72 -2.71 -10.48 -2.20
N ILE A 73 -1.52 -9.91 -2.04
CA ILE A 73 -1.34 -8.68 -1.26
C ILE A 73 -2.04 -7.51 -1.95
N VAL A 74 -1.83 -7.35 -3.26
CA VAL A 74 -2.47 -6.28 -4.02
C VAL A 74 -3.98 -6.38 -3.95
N ASP A 75 -4.52 -7.58 -4.19
CA ASP A 75 -5.97 -7.80 -4.15
C ASP A 75 -6.55 -7.50 -2.77
N THR A 76 -5.86 -7.90 -1.72
CA THR A 76 -6.29 -7.63 -0.35
C THR A 76 -6.31 -6.12 -0.06
N ILE A 77 -5.29 -5.40 -0.52
CA ILE A 77 -5.25 -3.95 -0.34
C ILE A 77 -6.44 -3.29 -1.05
N VAL A 78 -6.66 -3.62 -2.31
CA VAL A 78 -7.76 -3.03 -3.09
C VAL A 78 -9.11 -3.37 -2.47
N ASN A 79 -9.34 -4.64 -2.16
CA ASN A 79 -10.62 -5.07 -1.62
C ASN A 79 -10.94 -4.46 -0.25
N THR A 80 -9.92 -4.18 0.54
CA THR A 80 -10.10 -3.59 1.87
C THR A 80 -10.31 -2.09 1.80
N THR A 81 -9.66 -1.41 0.85
CA THR A 81 -9.63 0.05 0.83
C THR A 81 -10.63 0.68 -0.12
N GLN A 82 -11.15 -0.07 -1.09
CA GLN A 82 -12.06 0.51 -2.08
C GLN A 82 -13.40 0.91 -1.48
N SER A 83 -13.89 2.04 -1.87
CA SER A 83 -15.26 2.51 -1.58
C SER A 83 -15.95 3.07 -2.82
N GLY A 84 -15.25 3.05 -3.95
CA GLY A 84 -15.76 3.62 -5.20
C GLY A 84 -15.61 5.12 -5.31
N GLN A 85 -14.88 5.74 -4.40
CA GLN A 85 -14.70 7.19 -4.37
C GLN A 85 -13.28 7.58 -4.74
N VAL A 86 -13.15 8.74 -5.38
CA VAL A 86 -11.86 9.38 -5.58
C VAL A 86 -11.23 9.60 -4.21
N GLY A 87 -9.97 9.27 -4.08
CA GLY A 87 -9.27 9.39 -2.79
C GLY A 87 -9.19 8.09 -2.00
N ASP A 88 -9.76 6.99 -2.50
CA ASP A 88 -9.59 5.67 -1.86
C ASP A 88 -8.14 5.26 -1.75
N GLY A 89 -7.33 5.71 -2.70
CA GLY A 89 -5.91 5.42 -2.72
C GLY A 89 -5.47 4.76 -4.01
N ILE A 90 -4.25 4.29 -3.98
CA ILE A 90 -3.63 3.60 -5.12
C ILE A 90 -2.67 2.54 -4.60
N VAL A 91 -2.54 1.46 -5.35
CA VAL A 91 -1.51 0.46 -5.11
C VAL A 91 -0.79 0.19 -6.43
N TRP A 92 0.52 0.01 -6.36
CA TRP A 92 1.30 -0.32 -7.55
C TRP A 92 2.42 -1.27 -7.19
N VAL A 93 2.96 -1.93 -8.21
CA VAL A 93 3.97 -2.97 -8.05
C VAL A 93 5.14 -2.69 -8.97
N THR A 94 6.34 -2.85 -8.46
CA THR A 94 7.56 -2.78 -9.25
C THR A 94 8.41 -4.02 -9.01
N ASP A 95 9.22 -4.36 -9.99
CA ASP A 95 10.18 -5.47 -9.85
C ASP A 95 11.34 -5.03 -8.96
N VAL A 96 11.79 -5.96 -8.11
CA VAL A 96 12.97 -5.77 -7.28
C VAL A 96 14.02 -6.77 -7.71
N SER A 97 15.18 -6.28 -8.11
CA SER A 97 16.24 -7.14 -8.60
C SER A 97 16.90 -7.94 -7.47
N ARG A 98 16.91 -7.39 -6.26
CA ARG A 98 17.46 -8.07 -5.10
C ARG A 98 16.93 -7.46 -3.82
N ALA A 99 16.58 -8.31 -2.86
CA ALA A 99 16.23 -7.91 -1.50
C ALA A 99 16.67 -9.00 -0.54
N VAL A 100 17.20 -8.59 0.61
CA VAL A 100 17.68 -9.52 1.64
C VAL A 100 17.12 -9.08 2.97
N PHE A 101 16.42 -9.97 3.65
CA PHE A 101 16.04 -9.72 5.04
C PHE A 101 17.28 -9.83 5.91
N SER A 102 17.58 -8.79 6.67
CA SER A 102 18.81 -8.70 7.43
C SER A 102 19.03 -9.87 8.39
N TYR A 103 17.94 -10.44 8.92
CA TYR A 103 18.04 -11.57 9.85
C TYR A 103 18.52 -12.86 9.18
N LYS A 104 18.43 -12.95 7.85
CA LYS A 104 18.79 -14.17 7.13
C LYS A 104 20.24 -14.23 6.69
N SER A 105 20.96 -13.13 6.72
CA SER A 105 22.31 -12.99 6.17
C SER A 105 22.38 -13.35 4.67
N VAL A 106 23.47 -12.96 4.02
CA VAL A 106 23.67 -13.20 2.58
C VAL A 106 24.41 -14.52 2.42
N ALA A 107 23.70 -15.63 2.47
CA ALA A 107 24.32 -16.95 2.46
C ALA A 107 23.86 -17.88 1.35
N GLY A 108 22.81 -17.53 0.61
CA GLY A 108 22.24 -18.42 -0.38
C GLY A 108 21.77 -17.70 -1.63
N PRO A 109 21.34 -18.46 -2.66
CA PRO A 109 20.86 -17.88 -3.91
C PRO A 109 19.49 -17.25 -3.79
N THR A 110 18.73 -17.55 -2.74
CA THR A 110 17.39 -16.99 -2.52
C THR A 110 17.39 -16.18 -1.25
N ASP A 111 17.08 -14.90 -1.37
CA ASP A 111 17.12 -13.96 -0.26
C ASP A 111 15.78 -13.87 0.47
N LEU A 112 14.70 -14.25 -0.21
CA LEU A 112 13.36 -14.36 0.37
C LEU A 112 12.92 -15.82 0.30
N GLY A 113 12.72 -16.43 1.39
CA GLY A 113 12.30 -17.81 1.28
C GLY A 113 12.41 -18.55 2.53
#